data_99f1b02331a8646ef6cc83b1edb2f133
#
_entry.id   99f1b02331a8646ef6cc83b1edb2f133
#
_cell.length_a   1.000
_cell.length_b   1.000
_cell.length_c   1.000
_cell.angle_alpha   90.00
_cell.angle_beta   90.00
_cell.angle_gamma   90.00
#
_symmetry.space_group_name_H-M   'P 1'
#
loop_
_entity.id
_entity.type
_entity.pdbx_description
1 polymer ?
#
loop_
_entity_poly.entity_id
_entity_poly.type
_entity_poly.pdbx_seq_one_letter_code
_entity_poly.pdbx_strand_id
1 'polypeptide(L)'
;MLATKQPKPKTCKNPACRASFVPQRLGQAVCNYSCGLAIKDVNQDKARKSLAQVERSEIKVRKERLKSRGEHMREAQVAFNTYIRLRDQLAGHACISSGKPLDWSGNAVDAGHYRSVGSAPHMRFDERNCHAQSKQDNRFLSGNAVDYRIGLIARIGLEAVEALEADQSVRKYTIEDLKAIKAHYRALIRELKKGQAA
;
A
#
# COMPACT_ATOMS: atom_id res chain seq x y z
N MET A 1 -54.38 -16.67 6.68
CA MET A 1 -53.62 -16.33 7.92
C MET A 1 -52.17 -16.75 7.72
N LEU A 2 -51.23 -15.81 7.69
CA LEU A 2 -49.80 -16.14 7.61
C LEU A 2 -49.33 -16.70 8.95
N ALA A 3 -48.91 -17.96 8.98
CA ALA A 3 -48.34 -18.61 10.17
C ALA A 3 -47.06 -17.87 10.59
N THR A 4 -47.10 -17.15 11.70
CA THR A 4 -45.92 -16.50 12.29
C THR A 4 -44.95 -17.57 12.77
N LYS A 5 -43.78 -17.69 12.13
CA LYS A 5 -42.74 -18.60 12.58
C LYS A 5 -42.35 -18.29 14.02
N GLN A 6 -42.52 -19.26 14.90
CA GLN A 6 -42.07 -19.18 16.30
C GLN A 6 -40.57 -18.90 16.36
N PRO A 7 -40.11 -17.94 17.17
CA PRO A 7 -38.67 -17.64 17.28
C PRO A 7 -37.93 -18.85 17.90
N LYS A 8 -36.79 -19.18 17.30
CA LYS A 8 -35.96 -20.31 17.80
C LYS A 8 -35.34 -19.99 19.17
N PRO A 9 -35.21 -20.99 20.08
CA PRO A 9 -34.52 -20.81 21.35
C PRO A 9 -33.08 -20.30 21.17
N LYS A 10 -32.62 -19.42 22.05
CA LYS A 10 -31.27 -18.87 22.10
C LYS A 10 -30.62 -19.10 23.46
N THR A 11 -29.31 -19.20 23.51
CA THR A 11 -28.55 -19.26 24.77
C THR A 11 -28.32 -17.83 25.30
N CYS A 12 -28.58 -17.61 26.57
CA CYS A 12 -28.34 -16.33 27.25
C CYS A 12 -26.87 -15.91 27.14
N LYS A 13 -26.62 -14.67 26.72
CA LYS A 13 -25.26 -14.14 26.56
C LYS A 13 -24.56 -13.78 27.87
N ASN A 14 -25.27 -13.81 29.02
CA ASN A 14 -24.63 -13.68 30.31
C ASN A 14 -23.81 -14.96 30.59
N PRO A 15 -22.46 -14.88 30.72
CA PRO A 15 -21.61 -16.06 30.96
C PRO A 15 -21.95 -16.85 32.20
N ALA A 16 -22.45 -16.18 33.23
CA ALA A 16 -22.84 -16.79 34.48
C ALA A 16 -24.21 -17.49 34.41
N CYS A 17 -25.04 -17.22 33.38
CA CYS A 17 -26.37 -17.79 33.25
C CYS A 17 -26.44 -18.92 32.23
N ARG A 18 -26.07 -18.64 30.98
CA ARG A 18 -26.10 -19.59 29.84
C ARG A 18 -27.42 -20.33 29.61
N ALA A 19 -28.52 -19.93 30.25
CA ALA A 19 -29.83 -20.58 30.12
C ALA A 19 -30.37 -20.45 28.68
N SER A 20 -31.04 -21.51 28.21
CA SER A 20 -31.79 -21.46 26.95
C SER A 20 -33.10 -20.69 27.15
N PHE A 21 -33.48 -19.82 26.25
CA PHE A 21 -34.73 -19.05 26.32
C PHE A 21 -35.28 -18.75 24.91
N VAL A 22 -36.58 -18.57 24.81
CA VAL A 22 -37.23 -18.13 23.57
C VAL A 22 -37.31 -16.60 23.59
N PRO A 23 -36.71 -15.91 22.60
CA PRO A 23 -36.73 -14.45 22.55
C PRO A 23 -38.17 -13.91 22.36
N GLN A 24 -38.58 -12.99 23.23
CA GLN A 24 -39.86 -12.27 23.13
C GLN A 24 -39.80 -11.00 22.33
N ARG A 25 -38.59 -10.49 22.04
CA ARG A 25 -38.33 -9.25 21.30
C ARG A 25 -37.22 -9.44 20.28
N LEU A 26 -37.31 -8.70 19.17
CA LEU A 26 -36.23 -8.66 18.19
C LEU A 26 -34.94 -8.15 18.85
N GLY A 27 -33.83 -8.85 18.63
CA GLY A 27 -32.52 -8.49 19.20
C GLY A 27 -32.31 -8.93 20.64
N GLN A 28 -33.29 -9.58 21.34
CA GLN A 28 -33.11 -10.05 22.70
C GLN A 28 -31.96 -11.08 22.77
N ALA A 29 -30.94 -10.77 23.58
CA ALA A 29 -29.71 -11.55 23.73
C ALA A 29 -29.56 -12.23 25.12
N VAL A 30 -30.41 -11.88 26.08
CA VAL A 30 -30.38 -12.37 27.46
C VAL A 30 -31.79 -12.82 27.89
N CYS A 31 -31.88 -13.80 28.80
CA CYS A 31 -33.13 -14.39 29.21
C CYS A 31 -34.01 -13.44 30.05
N ASN A 32 -33.41 -12.57 30.86
CA ASN A 32 -34.11 -11.63 31.73
C ASN A 32 -33.34 -10.32 31.94
N TYR A 33 -33.98 -9.39 32.69
CA TYR A 33 -33.41 -8.07 32.97
C TYR A 33 -32.13 -8.14 33.82
N SER A 34 -32.08 -8.99 34.84
CA SER A 34 -30.91 -9.15 35.69
C SER A 34 -29.68 -9.60 34.90
N CYS A 35 -29.86 -10.53 33.96
CA CYS A 35 -28.80 -10.92 33.02
C CYS A 35 -28.35 -9.78 32.09
N GLY A 36 -29.28 -8.88 31.71
CA GLY A 36 -28.98 -7.68 30.97
C GLY A 36 -28.09 -6.70 31.73
N LEU A 37 -28.42 -6.49 33.01
CA LEU A 37 -27.62 -5.64 33.89
C LEU A 37 -26.22 -6.22 34.13
N ALA A 38 -26.12 -7.53 34.34
CA ALA A 38 -24.84 -8.21 34.58
C ALA A 38 -23.82 -8.10 33.43
N ILE A 39 -24.28 -7.86 32.18
CA ILE A 39 -23.40 -7.67 31.01
C ILE A 39 -23.40 -6.22 30.50
N LYS A 40 -23.92 -5.27 31.30
CA LYS A 40 -24.05 -3.85 30.91
C LYS A 40 -22.71 -3.24 30.47
N ASP A 41 -21.68 -3.42 31.29
CA ASP A 41 -20.35 -2.84 31.03
C ASP A 41 -19.70 -3.41 29.77
N VAL A 42 -19.83 -4.73 29.57
CA VAL A 42 -19.35 -5.40 28.35
C VAL A 42 -20.03 -4.86 27.11
N ASN A 43 -21.33 -4.57 27.17
CA ASN A 43 -22.08 -4.01 26.06
C ASN A 43 -21.73 -2.54 25.81
N GLN A 44 -21.52 -1.75 26.86
CA GLN A 44 -21.04 -0.37 26.75
C GLN A 44 -19.65 -0.31 26.12
N ASP A 45 -18.72 -1.17 26.52
CA ASP A 45 -17.39 -1.24 25.91
C ASP A 45 -17.43 -1.62 24.43
N LYS A 46 -18.30 -2.56 24.06
CA LYS A 46 -18.51 -2.92 22.64
C LYS A 46 -19.05 -1.75 21.84
N ALA A 47 -20.07 -1.06 22.37
CA ALA A 47 -20.64 0.12 21.72
C ALA A 47 -19.60 1.24 21.56
N ARG A 48 -18.80 1.53 22.60
CA ARG A 48 -17.71 2.52 22.56
C ARG A 48 -16.66 2.16 21.51
N LYS A 49 -16.23 0.88 21.43
CA LYS A 49 -15.29 0.41 20.42
C LYS A 49 -15.84 0.55 19.00
N SER A 50 -17.13 0.22 18.80
CA SER A 50 -17.80 0.37 17.50
C SER A 50 -17.86 1.83 17.06
N LEU A 51 -18.27 2.74 17.95
CA LEU A 51 -18.31 4.18 17.67
C LEU A 51 -16.91 4.71 17.33
N ALA A 52 -15.90 4.37 18.13
CA ALA A 52 -14.51 4.76 17.87
C ALA A 52 -14.00 4.23 16.51
N GLN A 53 -14.45 3.05 16.08
CA GLN A 53 -14.11 2.52 14.75
C GLN A 53 -14.75 3.32 13.63
N VAL A 54 -16.03 3.71 13.77
CA VAL A 54 -16.74 4.57 12.82
C VAL A 54 -16.04 5.92 12.70
N GLU A 55 -15.77 6.59 13.82
CA GLU A 55 -15.05 7.86 13.85
C GLU A 55 -13.68 7.78 13.16
N ARG A 56 -12.89 6.72 13.44
CA ARG A 56 -11.60 6.50 12.78
C ARG A 56 -11.75 6.35 11.27
N SER A 57 -12.80 5.65 10.82
CA SER A 57 -13.05 5.47 9.38
C SER A 57 -13.43 6.78 8.70
N GLU A 58 -14.28 7.59 9.34
CA GLU A 58 -14.67 8.92 8.85
C GLU A 58 -13.49 9.89 8.79
N ILE A 59 -12.65 9.93 9.83
CA ILE A 59 -11.42 10.72 9.85
C ILE A 59 -10.49 10.30 8.70
N LYS A 60 -10.35 8.99 8.46
CA LYS A 60 -9.51 8.48 7.36
C LYS A 60 -10.04 8.94 6.00
N VAL A 61 -11.33 8.85 5.76
CA VAL A 61 -11.98 9.32 4.52
C VAL A 61 -11.77 10.82 4.34
N ARG A 62 -11.99 11.61 5.42
CA ARG A 62 -11.79 13.06 5.39
C ARG A 62 -10.34 13.42 5.10
N LYS A 63 -9.37 12.78 5.76
CA LYS A 63 -7.94 12.97 5.49
C LYS A 63 -7.56 12.67 4.05
N GLU A 64 -8.09 11.57 3.48
CA GLU A 64 -7.83 11.23 2.08
C GLU A 64 -8.36 12.29 1.10
N ARG A 65 -9.55 12.84 1.37
CA ARG A 65 -10.15 13.92 0.54
C ARG A 65 -9.38 15.24 0.60
N LEU A 66 -8.71 15.50 1.72
CA LEU A 66 -7.96 16.76 1.94
C LEU A 66 -6.51 16.69 1.44
N LYS A 67 -6.05 15.53 0.97
CA LYS A 67 -4.69 15.41 0.45
C LYS A 67 -4.44 16.31 -0.74
N SER A 68 -3.35 17.03 -0.69
CA SER A 68 -2.84 17.83 -1.80
C SER A 68 -2.30 16.94 -2.92
N ARG A 69 -2.18 17.50 -4.14
CA ARG A 69 -1.51 16.83 -5.27
C ARG A 69 -0.09 16.40 -4.90
N GLY A 70 0.65 17.21 -4.13
CA GLY A 70 2.00 16.88 -3.67
C GLY A 70 2.06 15.65 -2.76
N GLU A 71 1.05 15.44 -1.91
CA GLU A 71 0.93 14.24 -1.07
C GLU A 71 0.63 13.00 -1.90
N HIS A 72 -0.28 13.09 -2.88
CA HIS A 72 -0.54 12.00 -3.82
C HIS A 72 0.70 11.66 -4.65
N MET A 73 1.49 12.66 -5.08
CA MET A 73 2.76 12.46 -5.77
C MET A 73 3.77 11.69 -4.91
N ARG A 74 3.93 12.08 -3.64
CA ARG A 74 4.83 11.36 -2.71
C ARG A 74 4.40 9.91 -2.51
N GLU A 75 3.09 9.67 -2.34
CA GLU A 75 2.57 8.31 -2.15
C GLU A 75 2.74 7.43 -3.40
N ALA A 76 2.53 7.98 -4.60
CA ALA A 76 2.78 7.30 -5.85
C ALA A 76 4.27 6.97 -6.02
N GLN A 77 5.16 7.94 -5.70
CA GLN A 77 6.61 7.74 -5.76
C GLN A 77 7.08 6.64 -4.79
N VAL A 78 6.56 6.61 -3.57
CA VAL A 78 6.89 5.54 -2.61
C VAL A 78 6.47 4.17 -3.14
N ALA A 79 5.27 4.07 -3.72
CA ALA A 79 4.79 2.81 -4.30
C ALA A 79 5.66 2.37 -5.48
N PHE A 80 5.98 3.28 -6.40
CA PHE A 80 6.86 3.05 -7.53
C PHE A 80 8.26 2.60 -7.09
N ASN A 81 8.92 3.37 -6.22
CA ASN A 81 10.28 3.05 -5.75
C ASN A 81 10.33 1.70 -5.01
N THR A 82 9.25 1.36 -4.28
CA THR A 82 9.16 0.06 -3.60
C THR A 82 9.06 -1.08 -4.61
N TYR A 83 8.26 -0.89 -5.67
CA TYR A 83 8.16 -1.86 -6.76
C TYR A 83 9.50 -2.06 -7.48
N ILE A 84 10.16 -0.98 -7.89
CA ILE A 84 11.47 -1.05 -8.59
C ILE A 84 12.50 -1.83 -7.76
N ARG A 85 12.62 -1.50 -6.48
CA ARG A 85 13.56 -2.23 -5.59
C ARG A 85 13.21 -3.70 -5.48
N LEU A 86 11.93 -4.03 -5.32
CA LEU A 86 11.50 -5.43 -5.22
C LEU A 86 11.68 -6.18 -6.54
N ARG A 87 11.37 -5.57 -7.68
CA ARG A 87 11.58 -6.11 -9.02
C ARG A 87 13.05 -6.49 -9.22
N ASP A 88 13.96 -5.54 -8.94
CA ASP A 88 15.38 -5.72 -9.18
C ASP A 88 16.03 -6.68 -8.16
N GLN A 89 15.52 -6.69 -6.92
CA GLN A 89 15.93 -7.67 -5.91
C GLN A 89 15.60 -9.11 -6.33
N LEU A 90 14.37 -9.33 -6.80
CA LEU A 90 13.91 -10.64 -7.25
C LEU A 90 14.62 -11.13 -8.51
N ALA A 91 14.98 -10.21 -9.39
CA ALA A 91 15.76 -10.48 -10.58
C ALA A 91 17.27 -10.72 -10.27
N GLY A 92 17.69 -10.55 -9.03
CA GLY A 92 19.11 -10.71 -8.64
C GLY A 92 20.03 -9.63 -9.20
N HIS A 93 19.48 -8.45 -9.53
CA HIS A 93 20.26 -7.39 -10.16
C HIS A 93 21.24 -6.73 -9.17
N ALA A 94 22.46 -6.52 -9.65
CA ALA A 94 23.46 -5.68 -9.00
C ALA A 94 23.13 -4.18 -9.16
N CYS A 95 23.89 -3.32 -8.48
CA CYS A 95 23.80 -1.87 -8.62
C CYS A 95 23.95 -1.46 -10.09
N ILE A 96 22.98 -0.68 -10.59
CA ILE A 96 22.94 -0.29 -12.01
C ILE A 96 24.20 0.49 -12.45
N SER A 97 24.76 1.30 -11.57
CA SER A 97 25.94 2.11 -11.88
C SER A 97 27.25 1.35 -11.65
N SER A 98 27.49 0.88 -10.43
CA SER A 98 28.80 0.29 -10.08
C SER A 98 28.92 -1.20 -10.41
N GLY A 99 27.85 -1.89 -10.76
CA GLY A 99 27.85 -3.35 -10.96
C GLY A 99 28.11 -4.17 -9.70
N LYS A 100 28.25 -3.53 -8.53
CA LYS A 100 28.50 -4.20 -7.25
C LYS A 100 27.24 -4.86 -6.70
N PRO A 101 27.35 -5.99 -6.00
CA PRO A 101 26.21 -6.58 -5.27
C PRO A 101 25.55 -5.56 -4.34
N LEU A 102 24.24 -5.63 -4.24
CA LEU A 102 23.43 -4.75 -3.38
C LEU A 102 23.10 -5.43 -2.06
N ASP A 103 23.24 -4.70 -0.96
CA ASP A 103 22.79 -5.13 0.35
C ASP A 103 21.30 -4.79 0.55
N TRP A 104 20.47 -5.82 0.51
CA TRP A 104 19.01 -5.71 0.65
C TRP A 104 18.53 -5.83 2.11
N SER A 105 19.42 -6.12 3.06
CA SER A 105 19.04 -6.35 4.47
C SER A 105 18.56 -5.09 5.20
N GLY A 106 18.88 -3.91 4.64
CA GLY A 106 18.61 -2.64 5.29
C GLY A 106 18.09 -1.56 4.34
N ASN A 107 18.66 -0.38 4.50
CA ASN A 107 18.29 0.83 3.76
C ASN A 107 19.43 1.30 2.83
N ALA A 108 20.25 0.38 2.31
CA ALA A 108 21.42 0.69 1.48
C ALA A 108 21.08 0.85 0.00
N VAL A 109 19.86 0.44 -0.43
CA VAL A 109 19.45 0.43 -1.83
C VAL A 109 18.35 1.47 -2.06
N ASP A 110 18.55 2.33 -3.03
CA ASP A 110 17.56 3.29 -3.54
C ASP A 110 17.04 2.83 -4.93
N ALA A 111 15.89 3.35 -5.33
CA ALA A 111 15.42 3.33 -6.71
C ALA A 111 15.97 4.59 -7.38
N GLY A 112 17.11 4.45 -8.06
CA GLY A 112 17.78 5.53 -8.74
C GLY A 112 17.20 5.78 -10.14
N HIS A 113 17.06 7.04 -10.54
CA HIS A 113 16.60 7.44 -11.86
C HIS A 113 17.79 7.82 -12.74
N TYR A 114 17.86 7.30 -13.96
CA TYR A 114 18.86 7.71 -14.94
C TYR A 114 18.70 9.18 -15.29
N ARG A 115 17.56 9.57 -15.85
CA ARG A 115 17.17 10.98 -15.98
C ARG A 115 16.43 11.41 -14.73
N SER A 116 17.01 12.38 -14.01
CA SER A 116 16.49 12.77 -12.69
C SER A 116 15.03 13.26 -12.77
N VAL A 117 14.27 13.06 -11.71
CA VAL A 117 12.89 13.56 -11.64
C VAL A 117 12.79 15.08 -11.70
N GLY A 118 13.86 15.80 -11.46
CA GLY A 118 13.94 17.25 -11.64
C GLY A 118 14.12 17.66 -13.10
N SER A 119 15.02 16.98 -13.83
CA SER A 119 15.30 17.26 -15.23
C SER A 119 14.28 16.66 -16.21
N ALA A 120 13.71 15.49 -15.87
CA ALA A 120 12.75 14.78 -16.70
C ALA A 120 11.52 14.32 -15.88
N PRO A 121 10.68 15.26 -15.41
CA PRO A 121 9.54 14.94 -14.54
C PRO A 121 8.49 14.04 -15.21
N HIS A 122 8.41 14.00 -16.54
CA HIS A 122 7.54 13.12 -17.31
C HIS A 122 7.96 11.65 -17.20
N MET A 123 9.23 11.36 -16.96
CA MET A 123 9.78 10.00 -16.80
C MET A 123 9.81 9.53 -15.34
N ARG A 124 9.22 10.28 -14.43
CA ARG A 124 9.22 9.97 -13.00
C ARG A 124 8.76 8.53 -12.67
N PHE A 125 7.83 8.00 -13.44
CA PHE A 125 7.25 6.67 -13.26
C PHE A 125 7.52 5.75 -14.46
N ASP A 126 8.55 6.03 -15.27
CA ASP A 126 9.02 5.15 -16.33
C ASP A 126 9.97 4.10 -15.72
N GLU A 127 9.59 2.81 -15.83
CA GLU A 127 10.36 1.71 -15.28
C GLU A 127 11.72 1.52 -15.95
N ARG A 128 11.84 1.92 -17.23
CA ARG A 128 13.09 1.87 -17.98
C ARG A 128 14.09 2.92 -17.48
N ASN A 129 13.58 4.03 -16.93
CA ASN A 129 14.37 5.13 -16.38
C ASN A 129 14.79 4.91 -14.92
N CYS A 130 14.35 3.83 -14.26
CA CYS A 130 14.55 3.66 -12.81
C CYS A 130 14.96 2.23 -12.44
N HIS A 131 16.08 2.10 -11.74
CA HIS A 131 16.65 0.82 -11.34
C HIS A 131 17.23 0.87 -9.93
N ALA A 132 17.47 -0.32 -9.34
CA ALA A 132 18.12 -0.43 -8.05
C ALA A 132 19.56 0.08 -8.12
N GLN A 133 19.89 0.99 -7.22
CA GLN A 133 21.19 1.65 -7.13
C GLN A 133 21.64 1.72 -5.68
N SER A 134 22.95 1.61 -5.41
CA SER A 134 23.47 1.83 -4.07
C SER A 134 23.23 3.28 -3.65
N LYS A 135 23.02 3.52 -2.35
CA LYS A 135 22.95 4.91 -1.86
C LYS A 135 24.23 5.68 -2.10
N GLN A 136 25.36 5.01 -2.11
CA GLN A 136 26.64 5.63 -2.43
C GLN A 136 26.60 6.25 -3.82
N ASP A 137 26.23 5.48 -4.83
CA ASP A 137 26.14 5.98 -6.22
C ASP A 137 25.01 7.00 -6.38
N ASN A 138 23.81 6.72 -5.82
CA ASN A 138 22.64 7.55 -6.03
C ASN A 138 22.75 8.93 -5.37
N ARG A 139 23.25 8.99 -4.13
CA ARG A 139 23.23 10.22 -3.32
C ARG A 139 24.57 10.92 -3.23
N PHE A 140 25.65 10.17 -3.02
CA PHE A 140 26.97 10.76 -2.77
C PHE A 140 27.75 11.00 -4.05
N LEU A 141 27.46 10.26 -5.14
CA LEU A 141 28.07 10.46 -6.46
C LEU A 141 27.09 11.10 -7.45
N SER A 142 26.08 11.84 -6.97
CA SER A 142 25.08 12.56 -7.79
C SER A 142 24.40 11.70 -8.85
N GLY A 143 24.09 10.44 -8.48
CA GLY A 143 23.48 9.45 -9.37
C GLY A 143 24.49 8.67 -10.23
N ASN A 144 25.79 9.04 -10.22
CA ASN A 144 26.85 8.39 -11.00
C ASN A 144 26.41 8.12 -12.48
N ALA A 145 26.02 9.19 -13.17
CA ALA A 145 25.27 9.13 -14.41
C ALA A 145 26.03 8.44 -15.56
N VAL A 146 27.37 8.55 -15.61
CA VAL A 146 28.18 7.93 -16.66
C VAL A 146 28.14 6.40 -16.52
N ASP A 147 28.45 5.89 -15.33
CA ASP A 147 28.42 4.45 -15.07
C ASP A 147 26.96 3.92 -15.13
N TYR A 148 25.97 4.75 -14.70
CA TYR A 148 24.58 4.40 -14.84
C TYR A 148 24.21 4.16 -16.30
N ARG A 149 24.63 5.05 -17.23
CA ARG A 149 24.39 4.89 -18.66
C ARG A 149 24.95 3.58 -19.20
N ILE A 150 26.19 3.24 -18.81
CA ILE A 150 26.86 2.00 -19.23
C ILE A 150 26.06 0.78 -18.73
N GLY A 151 25.70 0.76 -17.45
CA GLY A 151 24.89 -0.32 -16.88
C GLY A 151 23.49 -0.39 -17.48
N LEU A 152 22.89 0.75 -17.80
CA LEU A 152 21.56 0.83 -18.42
C LEU A 152 21.57 0.27 -19.85
N ILE A 153 22.59 0.60 -20.65
CA ILE A 153 22.75 0.03 -22.00
C ILE A 153 22.86 -1.50 -21.91
N ALA A 154 23.64 -2.02 -20.96
CA ALA A 154 23.75 -3.45 -20.75
C ALA A 154 22.42 -4.11 -20.34
N ARG A 155 21.53 -3.38 -19.67
CA ARG A 155 20.25 -3.89 -19.14
C ARG A 155 19.09 -3.81 -20.10
N ILE A 156 18.94 -2.70 -20.83
CA ILE A 156 17.79 -2.45 -21.72
C ILE A 156 18.16 -2.20 -23.19
N GLY A 157 19.45 -2.19 -23.53
CA GLY A 157 19.93 -1.93 -24.87
C GLY A 157 20.15 -0.46 -25.21
N LEU A 158 21.02 -0.19 -26.18
CA LEU A 158 21.40 1.18 -26.59
C LEU A 158 20.19 1.96 -27.12
N GLU A 159 19.41 1.38 -28.02
CA GLU A 159 18.25 2.01 -28.64
C GLU A 159 17.24 2.52 -27.59
N ALA A 160 16.95 1.70 -26.56
CA ALA A 160 16.05 2.09 -25.50
C ALA A 160 16.60 3.24 -24.65
N VAL A 161 17.92 3.28 -24.43
CA VAL A 161 18.59 4.39 -23.72
C VAL A 161 18.55 5.66 -24.53
N GLU A 162 18.86 5.62 -25.83
CA GLU A 162 18.77 6.76 -26.72
C GLU A 162 17.34 7.30 -26.82
N ALA A 163 16.34 6.43 -26.87
CA ALA A 163 14.94 6.83 -26.82
C ALA A 163 14.58 7.57 -25.52
N LEU A 164 15.11 7.10 -24.35
CA LEU A 164 14.95 7.82 -23.08
C LEU A 164 15.66 9.19 -23.10
N GLU A 165 16.82 9.28 -23.70
CA GLU A 165 17.59 10.51 -23.79
C GLU A 165 16.92 11.54 -24.72
N ALA A 166 16.34 11.09 -25.81
CA ALA A 166 15.65 11.90 -26.79
C ALA A 166 14.27 12.39 -26.34
N ASP A 167 13.63 11.72 -25.38
CA ASP A 167 12.28 12.07 -24.93
C ASP A 167 12.26 13.41 -24.19
N GLN A 168 11.63 14.41 -24.78
CA GLN A 168 11.42 15.75 -24.22
C GLN A 168 9.93 16.03 -24.00
N SER A 169 9.11 15.00 -23.87
CA SER A 169 7.68 15.13 -23.66
C SER A 169 7.35 15.90 -22.38
N VAL A 170 6.21 16.55 -22.36
CA VAL A 170 5.72 17.29 -21.19
C VAL A 170 4.53 16.53 -20.61
N ARG A 171 4.65 16.08 -19.37
CA ARG A 171 3.57 15.39 -18.67
C ARG A 171 3.29 16.04 -17.32
N LYS A 172 2.05 16.41 -17.11
CA LYS A 172 1.54 16.85 -15.80
C LYS A 172 0.63 15.75 -15.26
N TYR A 173 0.97 15.21 -14.10
CA TYR A 173 0.17 14.20 -13.44
C TYR A 173 -0.99 14.85 -12.67
N THR A 174 -2.23 14.44 -12.96
CA THR A 174 -3.41 14.80 -12.17
C THR A 174 -3.46 13.98 -10.85
N ILE A 175 -4.36 14.33 -9.94
CA ILE A 175 -4.57 13.55 -8.71
C ILE A 175 -5.07 12.14 -9.06
N GLU A 176 -5.91 12.02 -10.08
CA GLU A 176 -6.45 10.76 -10.58
C GLU A 176 -5.35 9.87 -11.14
N ASP A 177 -4.44 10.43 -11.97
CA ASP A 177 -3.25 9.71 -12.47
C ASP A 177 -2.41 9.17 -11.31
N LEU A 178 -2.15 10.00 -10.32
CA LEU A 178 -1.31 9.63 -9.17
C LEU A 178 -1.95 8.54 -8.29
N LYS A 179 -3.27 8.57 -8.13
CA LYS A 179 -4.02 7.49 -7.47
C LYS A 179 -3.94 6.18 -8.26
N ALA A 180 -4.10 6.26 -9.58
CA ALA A 180 -4.01 5.10 -10.47
C ALA A 180 -2.60 4.50 -10.45
N ILE A 181 -1.55 5.31 -10.57
CA ILE A 181 -0.14 4.90 -10.48
C ILE A 181 0.14 4.20 -9.15
N LYS A 182 -0.26 4.82 -8.03
CA LYS A 182 -0.11 4.22 -6.70
C LYS A 182 -0.82 2.86 -6.60
N ALA A 183 -2.04 2.76 -7.11
CA ALA A 183 -2.83 1.52 -7.07
C ALA A 183 -2.18 0.42 -7.92
N HIS A 184 -1.71 0.76 -9.11
CA HIS A 184 -1.01 -0.13 -10.05
C HIS A 184 0.24 -0.74 -9.40
N TYR A 185 1.18 0.08 -8.93
CA TYR A 185 2.41 -0.44 -8.33
C TYR A 185 2.18 -1.21 -7.03
N ARG A 186 1.17 -0.85 -6.24
CA ARG A 186 0.77 -1.66 -5.08
C ARG A 186 0.20 -3.03 -5.49
N ALA A 187 -0.48 -3.13 -6.62
CA ALA A 187 -0.95 -4.41 -7.15
C ALA A 187 0.24 -5.27 -7.59
N LEU A 188 1.16 -4.73 -8.40
CA LEU A 188 2.37 -5.42 -8.84
C LEU A 188 3.23 -5.92 -7.66
N ILE A 189 3.41 -5.09 -6.62
CA ILE A 189 4.12 -5.51 -5.39
C ILE A 189 3.45 -6.72 -4.74
N ARG A 190 2.10 -6.76 -4.69
CA ARG A 190 1.37 -7.92 -4.12
C ARG A 190 1.56 -9.19 -4.96
N GLU A 191 1.58 -9.06 -6.27
CA GLU A 191 1.80 -10.17 -7.19
C GLU A 191 3.22 -10.74 -7.06
N LEU A 192 4.23 -9.88 -7.07
CA LEU A 192 5.63 -10.29 -6.86
C LEU A 192 5.83 -11.02 -5.53
N LYS A 193 5.20 -10.53 -4.44
CA LYS A 193 5.28 -11.18 -3.12
C LYS A 193 4.55 -12.52 -3.06
N LYS A 194 3.48 -12.71 -3.82
CA LYS A 194 2.78 -14.01 -3.91
C LYS A 194 3.65 -15.05 -4.62
N GLY A 195 4.33 -14.66 -5.70
CA GLY A 195 5.26 -15.53 -6.40
C GLY A 195 6.47 -15.98 -5.60
N GLN A 196 6.83 -15.27 -4.51
CA GLN A 196 7.88 -15.69 -3.57
C GLN A 196 7.41 -16.71 -2.53
N ALA A 197 6.10 -16.78 -2.27
CA ALA A 197 5.52 -17.65 -1.22
C ALA A 197 5.03 -19.00 -1.78
N ALA A 198 5.12 -19.20 -3.08
CA ALA A 198 4.78 -20.44 -3.79
C ALA A 198 6.04 -21.22 -4.14
#